data_9a1373ea19051eda5250add44cb308b0
#
_entry.id   9a1373ea19051eda5250add44cb308b0
#
_cell.length_a   1.000
_cell.length_b   1.000
_cell.length_c   1.000
_cell.angle_alpha   90.00
_cell.angle_beta   90.00
_cell.angle_gamma   90.00
#
_symmetry.space_group_name_H-M   'P 1'
#
loop_
_entity.id
_entity.type
_entity.pdbx_description
1 polymer ?
#
loop_
_entity_poly.entity_id
_entity_poly.type
_entity_poly.pdbx_seq_one_letter_code
_entity_poly.pdbx_strand_id
1 'polypeptide(L)'
;TVNDDFVSCLTTIGSGTVYVTRSSKQSNQLKYTIQEMIFSVDDYVTEIDDYLQYPSLFHTVGGDVFEVFGHNIPSSCTVSFGSERCLLNHINSTHISCLVPPGEGIHIPVRIHYQQQILLQVFASYYAPVISIVNPSTLQYDTEVITLEGSDFGLNPVVDIRGIASGAINCTSMSHSHSWIQCELRKSDRIGLIIAVSVNGQMSNSVSIPIASPRIDTISVSDINGSILDGIPTGGEARVHLHGENLDSESTQCLMNGIQLVILFHNSTDVICVTEESFNDEASFMINTGFYTTNTVVYPYLSPVILTMT
;
A
#
# COMPACT_ATOMS: atom_id res chain seq x y z
N THR A 1 29.34 2.54 -37.00
CA THR A 1 29.59 3.66 -37.92
C THR A 1 30.79 4.48 -37.40
N VAL A 2 31.68 4.83 -38.27
CA VAL A 2 32.86 5.65 -37.94
C VAL A 2 32.69 6.98 -38.63
N ASN A 3 32.82 8.06 -37.87
CA ASN A 3 32.90 9.41 -38.32
C ASN A 3 34.21 10.00 -37.77
N ASP A 4 34.67 11.14 -38.24
CA ASP A 4 35.93 11.74 -37.76
C ASP A 4 35.86 12.10 -36.26
N ASP A 5 34.64 12.27 -35.72
CA ASP A 5 34.37 12.74 -34.37
C ASP A 5 33.86 11.66 -33.41
N PHE A 6 33.39 10.49 -33.91
CA PHE A 6 32.92 9.42 -33.05
C PHE A 6 32.94 8.03 -33.68
N VAL A 7 33.04 7.01 -32.83
CA VAL A 7 32.90 5.60 -33.19
C VAL A 7 31.75 5.01 -32.39
N SER A 8 30.73 4.50 -33.08
CA SER A 8 29.63 3.76 -32.41
C SER A 8 29.76 2.26 -32.71
N CYS A 9 29.73 1.46 -31.64
CA CYS A 9 29.75 0.01 -31.72
C CYS A 9 28.53 -0.55 -30.98
N LEU A 10 27.81 -1.45 -31.64
CA LEU A 10 26.78 -2.27 -30.96
C LEU A 10 27.48 -3.48 -30.33
N THR A 11 27.33 -3.63 -29.01
CA THR A 11 27.85 -4.78 -28.28
C THR A 11 26.70 -5.65 -27.81
N THR A 12 26.90 -6.96 -27.76
CA THR A 12 25.95 -7.90 -27.15
C THR A 12 26.09 -7.87 -25.63
N ILE A 13 25.00 -8.27 -24.92
CA ILE A 13 24.97 -8.38 -23.46
C ILE A 13 26.18 -9.21 -22.97
N GLY A 14 26.97 -8.65 -22.09
CA GLY A 14 28.12 -9.31 -21.48
C GLY A 14 29.26 -8.35 -21.15
N SER A 15 30.35 -8.90 -20.65
CA SER A 15 31.61 -8.17 -20.44
C SER A 15 32.55 -8.39 -21.62
N GLY A 16 33.28 -7.37 -22.01
CA GLY A 16 34.22 -7.47 -23.14
C GLY A 16 35.25 -6.35 -23.11
N THR A 17 36.06 -6.35 -24.15
CA THR A 17 37.07 -5.31 -24.37
C THR A 17 36.84 -4.70 -25.75
N VAL A 18 36.76 -3.39 -25.82
CA VAL A 18 36.66 -2.64 -27.08
C VAL A 18 37.94 -1.80 -27.27
N TYR A 19 38.41 -1.78 -28.48
CA TYR A 19 39.52 -0.87 -28.89
C TYR A 19 39.30 -0.39 -30.31
N VAL A 20 39.84 0.78 -30.62
CA VAL A 20 39.81 1.36 -31.96
C VAL A 20 41.20 1.32 -32.57
N THR A 21 41.31 0.85 -33.82
CA THR A 21 42.56 0.84 -34.57
C THR A 21 42.46 1.84 -35.71
N ARG A 22 43.39 2.78 -35.77
CA ARG A 22 43.55 3.73 -36.89
C ARG A 22 45.03 3.74 -37.35
N SER A 23 45.24 3.43 -38.62
CA SER A 23 46.58 3.51 -39.24
C SER A 23 47.66 2.77 -38.43
N SER A 24 47.41 1.52 -38.04
CA SER A 24 48.29 0.67 -37.20
C SER A 24 48.55 1.16 -35.77
N LYS A 25 47.91 2.22 -35.31
CA LYS A 25 47.85 2.61 -33.89
C LYS A 25 46.54 2.13 -33.28
N GLN A 26 46.64 1.52 -32.13
CA GLN A 26 45.52 1.02 -31.36
C GLN A 26 45.24 1.97 -30.20
N SER A 27 43.96 2.26 -29.95
CA SER A 27 43.55 2.99 -28.75
C SER A 27 43.77 2.15 -27.49
N ASN A 28 43.62 2.72 -26.34
CA ASN A 28 43.55 1.99 -25.10
C ASN A 28 42.39 0.98 -25.15
N GLN A 29 42.53 -0.12 -24.44
CA GLN A 29 41.49 -1.12 -24.32
C GLN A 29 40.47 -0.65 -23.28
N LEU A 30 39.21 -0.64 -23.67
CA LEU A 30 38.09 -0.41 -22.75
C LEU A 30 37.43 -1.76 -22.40
N LYS A 31 37.44 -2.09 -21.14
CA LYS A 31 36.64 -3.20 -20.63
C LYS A 31 35.23 -2.69 -20.29
N TYR A 32 34.20 -3.37 -20.73
CA TYR A 32 32.82 -3.02 -20.42
C TYR A 32 32.09 -4.20 -19.80
N THR A 33 31.14 -3.90 -18.94
CA THR A 33 30.25 -4.87 -18.29
C THR A 33 28.77 -4.54 -18.46
N ILE A 34 28.37 -3.71 -19.45
CA ILE A 34 27.00 -3.21 -19.61
C ILE A 34 26.54 -3.24 -21.08
N GLN A 35 25.22 -3.25 -21.25
CA GLN A 35 24.45 -3.63 -22.42
C GLN A 35 24.62 -2.81 -23.70
N GLU A 36 24.92 -1.53 -23.64
CA GLU A 36 25.18 -0.66 -24.78
C GLU A 36 25.97 0.57 -24.36
N MET A 37 27.07 0.88 -25.00
CA MET A 37 27.80 2.13 -24.82
C MET A 37 28.02 2.84 -26.14
N ILE A 38 27.71 4.14 -26.19
CA ILE A 38 28.04 5.01 -27.29
C ILE A 38 29.22 5.89 -26.85
N PHE A 39 30.33 5.84 -27.57
CA PHE A 39 31.52 6.62 -27.25
C PHE A 39 31.68 7.75 -28.25
N SER A 40 31.96 8.94 -27.78
CA SER A 40 32.51 10.03 -28.55
C SER A 40 34.04 9.96 -28.44
N VAL A 41 34.72 9.97 -29.56
CA VAL A 41 36.20 9.96 -29.65
C VAL A 41 36.66 11.38 -30.04
N ASP A 42 36.30 12.34 -29.22
CA ASP A 42 37.01 13.63 -29.22
C ASP A 42 37.99 13.67 -28.04
N ASP A 43 39.01 14.48 -28.13
CA ASP A 43 40.12 14.60 -27.18
C ASP A 43 39.76 14.82 -25.72
N TYR A 44 38.49 14.80 -25.37
CA TYR A 44 37.96 15.18 -24.05
C TYR A 44 37.49 14.05 -23.15
N VAL A 45 37.12 12.88 -23.66
CA VAL A 45 36.72 11.72 -22.83
C VAL A 45 37.34 10.45 -23.41
N THR A 46 38.46 10.03 -22.88
CA THR A 46 39.22 8.90 -23.44
C THR A 46 38.98 7.57 -22.71
N GLU A 47 38.56 7.57 -21.46
CA GLU A 47 38.28 6.33 -20.72
C GLU A 47 37.28 6.61 -19.60
N ILE A 48 36.24 5.83 -19.50
CA ILE A 48 35.40 5.71 -18.30
C ILE A 48 35.84 4.42 -17.64
N ASP A 49 36.45 4.53 -16.46
CA ASP A 49 36.93 3.37 -15.74
C ASP A 49 35.79 2.43 -15.31
N ASP A 50 36.07 1.13 -15.30
CA ASP A 50 35.19 -0.02 -15.08
C ASP A 50 34.45 -0.08 -13.72
N TYR A 51 34.52 0.97 -12.92
CA TYR A 51 33.90 1.03 -11.60
C TYR A 51 32.64 1.91 -11.58
N LEU A 52 31.71 1.58 -12.46
CA LEU A 52 30.32 1.92 -12.20
C LEU A 52 29.78 0.90 -11.18
N GLN A 53 30.21 1.02 -9.95
CA GLN A 53 29.59 0.30 -8.83
C GLN A 53 28.26 1.02 -8.51
N TYR A 54 27.24 0.74 -9.35
CA TYR A 54 25.91 1.26 -9.10
C TYR A 54 25.23 0.41 -8.05
N PRO A 55 24.63 1.02 -7.08
CA PRO A 55 23.32 0.57 -6.72
C PRO A 55 22.44 0.88 -7.95
N SER A 56 22.05 -0.13 -8.70
CA SER A 56 21.09 0.02 -9.81
C SER A 56 19.72 0.52 -9.32
N LEU A 57 19.57 0.74 -8.04
CA LEU A 57 18.34 1.06 -7.31
C LEU A 57 18.56 2.25 -6.39
N PHE A 58 17.66 3.23 -6.47
CA PHE A 58 17.64 4.45 -5.66
C PHE A 58 16.31 4.60 -4.93
N HIS A 59 16.33 5.30 -3.81
CA HIS A 59 15.10 5.64 -3.10
C HIS A 59 14.26 6.66 -3.87
N THR A 60 12.94 6.45 -3.90
CA THR A 60 12.03 7.32 -4.65
C THR A 60 12.01 8.76 -4.13
N VAL A 61 12.36 8.97 -2.85
CA VAL A 61 12.49 10.32 -2.26
C VAL A 61 13.66 11.09 -2.82
N GLY A 62 14.60 10.41 -3.49
CA GLY A 62 15.85 10.99 -3.96
C GLY A 62 16.85 11.24 -2.83
N GLY A 63 17.93 11.95 -3.15
CA GLY A 63 18.99 12.29 -2.20
C GLY A 63 20.10 11.24 -2.11
N ASP A 64 19.93 10.08 -2.71
CA ASP A 64 21.02 9.11 -2.89
C ASP A 64 22.13 9.71 -3.72
N VAL A 65 23.35 9.28 -3.47
CA VAL A 65 24.52 9.77 -4.23
C VAL A 65 24.74 8.89 -5.45
N PHE A 66 24.77 9.51 -6.62
CA PHE A 66 25.21 8.89 -7.87
C PHE A 66 26.61 9.39 -8.22
N GLU A 67 27.51 8.48 -8.48
CA GLU A 67 28.92 8.79 -8.78
C GLU A 67 29.35 8.18 -10.10
N VAL A 68 30.17 8.93 -10.84
CA VAL A 68 30.80 8.48 -12.08
C VAL A 68 32.28 8.84 -12.04
N PHE A 69 33.10 7.87 -12.31
CA PHE A 69 34.56 8.06 -12.42
C PHE A 69 35.00 7.93 -13.87
N GLY A 70 35.98 8.69 -14.27
CA GLY A 70 36.49 8.69 -15.61
C GLY A 70 37.73 9.60 -15.76
N HIS A 71 38.09 9.91 -17.00
CA HIS A 71 39.22 10.82 -17.33
C HIS A 71 38.74 11.90 -18.27
N ASN A 72 39.34 13.08 -18.14
CA ASN A 72 39.07 14.26 -19.00
C ASN A 72 37.58 14.67 -19.00
N ILE A 73 36.92 14.54 -17.88
CA ILE A 73 35.50 14.93 -17.70
C ILE A 73 35.42 16.46 -17.77
N PRO A 74 34.62 17.02 -18.70
CA PRO A 74 34.44 18.47 -18.78
C PRO A 74 33.72 19.03 -17.54
N SER A 75 34.20 20.15 -17.01
CA SER A 75 33.63 20.78 -15.81
C SER A 75 32.20 21.34 -15.98
N SER A 76 31.71 21.44 -17.20
CA SER A 76 30.35 21.94 -17.52
C SER A 76 29.36 20.81 -17.87
N CYS A 77 29.68 19.56 -17.54
CA CYS A 77 28.74 18.45 -17.69
C CYS A 77 27.52 18.63 -16.81
N THR A 78 26.40 18.09 -17.27
CA THR A 78 25.17 17.94 -16.49
C THR A 78 24.72 16.50 -16.50
N VAL A 79 24.11 16.05 -15.39
CA VAL A 79 23.57 14.69 -15.25
C VAL A 79 22.06 14.78 -15.17
N SER A 80 21.35 13.90 -15.87
CA SER A 80 19.89 13.79 -15.80
C SER A 80 19.46 12.37 -15.54
N PHE A 81 18.40 12.20 -14.74
CA PHE A 81 17.65 10.98 -14.53
C PHE A 81 16.29 11.13 -15.24
N GLY A 82 16.10 10.45 -16.37
CA GLY A 82 14.95 10.71 -17.23
C GLY A 82 14.94 12.17 -17.72
N SER A 83 13.91 12.91 -17.33
CA SER A 83 13.75 14.35 -17.58
C SER A 83 14.34 15.23 -16.48
N GLU A 84 14.55 14.69 -15.28
CA GLU A 84 14.95 15.46 -14.11
C GLU A 84 16.46 15.61 -14.03
N ARG A 85 16.91 16.79 -13.60
CA ARG A 85 18.34 17.06 -13.43
C ARG A 85 18.80 16.57 -12.06
N CYS A 86 19.96 15.88 -12.06
CA CYS A 86 20.69 15.54 -10.85
C CYS A 86 21.35 16.81 -10.28
N LEU A 87 21.21 17.04 -8.99
CA LEU A 87 21.89 18.15 -8.33
C LEU A 87 23.37 17.81 -8.16
N LEU A 88 24.23 18.47 -8.94
CA LEU A 88 25.68 18.26 -8.89
C LEU A 88 26.22 18.64 -7.49
N ASN A 89 26.87 17.68 -6.84
CA ASN A 89 27.55 17.84 -5.58
C ASN A 89 29.06 18.08 -5.78
N HIS A 90 29.63 17.37 -6.75
CA HIS A 90 31.04 17.48 -7.11
C HIS A 90 31.25 17.19 -8.60
N ILE A 91 32.14 17.91 -9.24
CA ILE A 91 32.63 17.64 -10.60
C ILE A 91 34.07 18.08 -10.76
N ASN A 92 34.91 17.18 -11.29
CA ASN A 92 36.27 17.47 -11.73
C ASN A 92 36.61 16.63 -12.95
N SER A 93 37.87 16.68 -13.42
CA SER A 93 38.30 15.94 -14.61
C SER A 93 38.29 14.42 -14.50
N THR A 94 38.03 13.86 -13.32
CA THR A 94 38.05 12.40 -13.07
C THR A 94 36.81 11.88 -12.36
N HIS A 95 35.96 12.78 -11.86
CA HIS A 95 34.85 12.36 -11.00
C HIS A 95 33.65 13.32 -11.11
N ILE A 96 32.45 12.76 -11.23
CA ILE A 96 31.16 13.45 -11.08
C ILE A 96 30.43 12.78 -9.91
N SER A 97 29.92 13.59 -9.01
CA SER A 97 29.01 13.16 -7.96
C SER A 97 27.79 14.06 -7.95
N CYS A 98 26.60 13.47 -7.89
CA CYS A 98 25.36 14.24 -7.81
C CYS A 98 24.31 13.54 -6.95
N LEU A 99 23.34 14.31 -6.43
CA LEU A 99 22.21 13.79 -5.68
C LEU A 99 21.10 13.41 -6.66
N VAL A 100 20.69 12.15 -6.59
CA VAL A 100 19.59 11.60 -7.40
C VAL A 100 18.31 12.37 -7.09
N PRO A 101 17.59 12.84 -8.11
CA PRO A 101 16.31 13.53 -7.89
C PRO A 101 15.24 12.57 -7.38
N PRO A 102 14.18 13.08 -6.74
CA PRO A 102 12.97 12.26 -6.48
C PRO A 102 12.43 11.67 -7.79
N GLY A 103 12.00 10.41 -7.72
CA GLY A 103 11.53 9.73 -8.93
C GLY A 103 10.88 8.38 -8.64
N GLU A 104 10.53 7.67 -9.71
CA GLU A 104 9.88 6.37 -9.66
C GLU A 104 10.09 5.57 -10.95
N GLY A 105 9.95 4.24 -10.85
CA GLY A 105 9.97 3.34 -11.99
C GLY A 105 11.31 2.66 -12.23
N ILE A 106 11.35 1.86 -13.29
CA ILE A 106 12.50 1.05 -13.70
C ILE A 106 13.05 1.53 -15.05
N HIS A 107 14.31 1.17 -15.32
CA HIS A 107 15.00 1.51 -16.58
C HIS A 107 14.99 3.00 -16.91
N ILE A 108 15.16 3.84 -15.89
CA ILE A 108 15.26 5.28 -16.06
C ILE A 108 16.61 5.61 -16.75
N PRO A 109 16.63 6.29 -17.91
CA PRO A 109 17.85 6.65 -18.56
C PRO A 109 18.60 7.72 -17.76
N VAL A 110 19.80 7.43 -17.34
CA VAL A 110 20.73 8.39 -16.72
C VAL A 110 21.70 8.85 -17.79
N ARG A 111 21.74 10.16 -18.05
CA ARG A 111 22.55 10.74 -19.12
C ARG A 111 23.50 11.80 -18.58
N ILE A 112 24.73 11.71 -19.02
CA ILE A 112 25.71 12.78 -18.84
C ILE A 112 25.75 13.58 -20.13
N HIS A 113 25.51 14.88 -20.05
CA HIS A 113 25.45 15.78 -21.18
C HIS A 113 26.61 16.80 -21.13
N TYR A 114 27.16 17.09 -22.28
CA TYR A 114 28.09 18.17 -22.51
C TYR A 114 27.79 18.85 -23.84
N GLN A 115 27.63 20.17 -23.87
CA GLN A 115 27.35 20.94 -25.09
C GLN A 115 26.27 20.34 -26.01
N GLN A 116 25.15 19.89 -25.44
CA GLN A 116 24.02 19.23 -26.12
C GLN A 116 24.30 17.79 -26.62
N GLN A 117 25.49 17.26 -26.41
CA GLN A 117 25.82 15.86 -26.70
C GLN A 117 25.66 14.99 -25.46
N ILE A 118 25.27 13.74 -25.67
CA ILE A 118 25.25 12.72 -24.63
C ILE A 118 26.60 12.02 -24.62
N LEU A 119 27.37 12.21 -23.55
CA LEU A 119 28.66 11.55 -23.38
C LEU A 119 28.49 10.12 -22.89
N LEU A 120 27.53 9.89 -21.99
CA LEU A 120 27.23 8.58 -21.42
C LEU A 120 25.70 8.44 -21.19
N GLN A 121 25.16 7.27 -21.50
CA GLN A 121 23.83 6.88 -21.09
C GLN A 121 23.89 5.51 -20.44
N VAL A 122 23.36 5.42 -19.23
CA VAL A 122 23.14 4.19 -18.48
C VAL A 122 21.69 4.13 -18.00
N PHE A 123 21.27 3.03 -17.41
CA PHE A 123 19.93 2.89 -16.85
C PHE A 123 20.00 2.62 -15.35
N ALA A 124 19.13 3.30 -14.62
CA ALA A 124 18.92 3.12 -13.19
C ALA A 124 17.46 2.76 -12.93
N SER A 125 17.17 2.34 -11.73
CA SER A 125 15.80 2.08 -11.27
C SER A 125 15.60 2.65 -9.88
N TYR A 126 14.36 2.95 -9.54
CA TYR A 126 13.98 3.25 -8.17
C TYR A 126 13.51 1.98 -7.48
N TYR A 127 13.62 1.93 -6.15
CA TYR A 127 13.10 0.83 -5.37
C TYR A 127 11.59 0.67 -5.58
N ALA A 128 11.15 -0.58 -5.58
CA ALA A 128 9.73 -0.90 -5.52
C ALA A 128 9.15 -0.46 -4.17
N PRO A 129 7.87 -0.06 -4.13
CA PRO A 129 7.22 0.32 -2.88
C PRO A 129 7.18 -0.86 -1.89
N VAL A 130 7.28 -0.55 -0.59
CA VAL A 130 7.18 -1.54 0.49
C VAL A 130 6.21 -1.02 1.54
N ILE A 131 5.19 -1.80 1.87
CA ILE A 131 4.28 -1.54 2.99
C ILE A 131 4.87 -2.21 4.24
N SER A 132 5.15 -1.42 5.26
CA SER A 132 5.68 -1.89 6.55
C SER A 132 4.59 -2.01 7.60
N ILE A 133 3.69 -1.02 7.68
CA ILE A 133 2.63 -0.92 8.67
C ILE A 133 1.35 -0.46 7.99
N VAL A 134 0.23 -0.98 8.46
CA VAL A 134 -1.10 -0.46 8.13
C VAL A 134 -1.83 -0.11 9.42
N ASN A 135 -2.38 1.09 9.47
CA ASN A 135 -3.09 1.60 10.63
C ASN A 135 -4.50 2.06 10.23
N PRO A 136 -5.56 1.56 10.89
CA PRO A 136 -5.53 0.57 11.97
C PRO A 136 -5.14 -0.83 11.47
N SER A 137 -4.55 -1.66 12.33
CA SER A 137 -4.17 -3.05 12.01
C SER A 137 -5.39 -4.00 11.93
N THR A 138 -6.54 -3.55 12.41
CA THR A 138 -7.83 -4.24 12.37
C THR A 138 -8.90 -3.20 12.07
N LEU A 139 -9.74 -3.47 11.10
CA LEU A 139 -10.82 -2.55 10.70
C LEU A 139 -12.03 -2.73 11.61
N GLN A 140 -12.59 -1.61 12.04
CA GLN A 140 -13.95 -1.55 12.56
C GLN A 140 -14.92 -1.40 11.38
N TYR A 141 -16.20 -1.71 11.57
CA TYR A 141 -17.20 -1.55 10.50
C TYR A 141 -17.31 -0.11 10.01
N ASP A 142 -17.10 0.85 10.89
CA ASP A 142 -17.14 2.29 10.63
C ASP A 142 -15.79 2.92 10.28
N THR A 143 -14.73 2.11 10.13
CA THR A 143 -13.41 2.65 9.72
C THR A 143 -13.53 3.30 8.35
N GLU A 144 -13.27 4.59 8.28
CA GLU A 144 -13.35 5.38 7.05
C GLU A 144 -11.98 5.63 6.42
N VAL A 145 -10.92 5.60 7.23
CA VAL A 145 -9.56 5.96 6.82
C VAL A 145 -8.57 4.89 7.23
N ILE A 146 -7.69 4.52 6.29
CA ILE A 146 -6.51 3.72 6.57
C ILE A 146 -5.25 4.51 6.23
N THR A 147 -4.18 4.29 6.99
CA THR A 147 -2.86 4.84 6.73
C THR A 147 -1.88 3.70 6.49
N LEU A 148 -1.18 3.74 5.37
CA LEU A 148 -0.10 2.85 5.03
C LEU A 148 1.21 3.56 5.34
N GLU A 149 2.09 2.94 6.09
CA GLU A 149 3.45 3.41 6.33
C GLU A 149 4.45 2.44 5.71
N GLY A 150 5.51 2.98 5.14
CA GLY A 150 6.48 2.17 4.43
C GLY A 150 7.58 2.97 3.77
N SER A 151 8.05 2.51 2.62
CA SER A 151 9.06 3.21 1.84
C SER A 151 8.75 3.14 0.34
N ASP A 152 9.33 4.09 -0.36
CA ASP A 152 9.37 4.13 -1.82
C ASP A 152 8.00 4.17 -2.52
N PHE A 153 7.03 4.83 -1.89
CA PHE A 153 5.69 5.02 -2.47
C PHE A 153 5.66 5.98 -3.67
N GLY A 154 6.81 6.53 -4.07
CA GLY A 154 6.95 7.31 -5.30
C GLY A 154 6.19 8.62 -5.33
N LEU A 155 6.02 9.12 -6.56
CA LEU A 155 5.33 10.39 -6.84
C LEU A 155 3.85 10.17 -7.15
N ASN A 156 3.50 9.01 -7.73
CA ASN A 156 2.14 8.69 -8.21
C ASN A 156 1.73 7.27 -7.78
N PRO A 157 1.57 7.00 -6.48
CA PRO A 157 1.17 5.69 -6.00
C PRO A 157 -0.29 5.40 -6.38
N VAL A 158 -0.54 4.15 -6.73
CA VAL A 158 -1.89 3.60 -6.92
C VAL A 158 -2.10 2.54 -5.85
N VAL A 159 -3.12 2.72 -5.01
CA VAL A 159 -3.48 1.77 -3.97
C VAL A 159 -4.51 0.79 -4.53
N ASP A 160 -4.13 -0.48 -4.62
CA ASP A 160 -5.03 -1.59 -4.97
C ASP A 160 -5.56 -2.22 -3.68
N ILE A 161 -6.86 -2.06 -3.44
CA ILE A 161 -7.54 -2.61 -2.28
C ILE A 161 -8.56 -3.62 -2.78
N ARG A 162 -8.50 -4.82 -2.23
CA ARG A 162 -9.45 -5.89 -2.54
C ARG A 162 -10.10 -6.39 -1.26
N GLY A 163 -11.42 -6.40 -1.24
CA GLY A 163 -12.18 -7.13 -0.23
C GLY A 163 -12.04 -8.63 -0.47
N ILE A 164 -11.90 -9.42 0.59
CA ILE A 164 -11.75 -10.88 0.48
C ILE A 164 -12.97 -11.52 -0.22
N ALA A 165 -14.13 -10.89 -0.17
CA ALA A 165 -15.36 -11.39 -0.81
C ALA A 165 -16.01 -10.45 -1.84
N SER A 166 -15.63 -9.18 -1.91
CA SER A 166 -16.36 -8.15 -2.66
C SER A 166 -15.63 -7.59 -3.89
N GLY A 167 -14.40 -8.03 -4.19
CA GLY A 167 -13.65 -7.53 -5.33
C GLY A 167 -12.91 -6.21 -5.05
N ALA A 168 -12.65 -5.43 -6.11
CA ALA A 168 -11.86 -4.20 -6.01
C ALA A 168 -12.60 -3.08 -5.28
N ILE A 169 -11.94 -2.49 -4.29
CA ILE A 169 -12.40 -1.33 -3.53
C ILE A 169 -11.47 -0.16 -3.89
N ASN A 170 -12.02 0.96 -4.26
CA ASN A 170 -11.22 2.13 -4.58
C ASN A 170 -11.00 3.01 -3.36
N CYS A 171 -9.79 3.52 -3.22
CA CYS A 171 -9.48 4.65 -2.37
C CYS A 171 -10.23 5.89 -2.91
N THR A 172 -11.13 6.49 -2.13
CA THR A 172 -11.97 7.60 -2.61
C THR A 172 -11.28 8.95 -2.53
N SER A 173 -10.38 9.12 -1.57
CA SER A 173 -9.51 10.28 -1.41
C SER A 173 -8.16 9.78 -0.94
N MET A 174 -7.09 10.30 -1.52
CA MET A 174 -5.74 9.85 -1.20
C MET A 174 -4.81 11.06 -1.02
N SER A 175 -4.12 11.08 0.11
CA SER A 175 -2.96 11.91 0.32
C SER A 175 -1.74 11.03 0.60
N HIS A 176 -0.56 11.44 0.14
CA HIS A 176 0.62 10.59 0.23
C HIS A 176 1.93 11.36 0.28
N SER A 177 2.97 10.64 0.68
CA SER A 177 4.38 10.98 0.50
C SER A 177 5.15 9.72 0.07
N HIS A 178 6.46 9.80 -0.01
CA HIS A 178 7.30 8.62 -0.31
C HIS A 178 7.29 7.55 0.80
N SER A 179 6.82 7.88 2.01
CA SER A 179 6.85 6.99 3.19
C SER A 179 5.49 6.69 3.81
N TRP A 180 4.44 7.36 3.39
CA TRP A 180 3.09 7.11 3.88
C TRP A 180 2.03 7.42 2.81
N ILE A 181 0.89 6.71 2.90
CA ILE A 181 -0.32 6.93 2.10
C ILE A 181 -1.52 6.88 3.04
N GLN A 182 -2.39 7.86 2.96
CA GLN A 182 -3.68 7.88 3.63
C GLN A 182 -4.79 7.71 2.61
N CYS A 183 -5.69 6.77 2.88
CA CYS A 183 -6.74 6.36 1.98
C CYS A 183 -8.09 6.37 2.68
N GLU A 184 -9.09 7.06 2.11
CA GLU A 184 -10.47 6.99 2.54
C GLU A 184 -11.18 5.79 1.89
N LEU A 185 -11.86 5.00 2.72
CA LEU A 185 -12.60 3.80 2.31
C LEU A 185 -14.10 4.09 2.29
N ARG A 186 -14.81 3.55 1.30
CA ARG A 186 -16.27 3.55 1.36
C ARG A 186 -16.77 2.44 2.31
N LYS A 187 -17.85 2.74 3.03
CA LYS A 187 -18.56 1.75 3.85
C LYS A 187 -19.26 0.76 2.91
N SER A 188 -18.66 -0.34 2.59
CA SER A 188 -19.34 -1.45 1.87
C SER A 188 -18.56 -2.75 2.00
N ASP A 189 -19.27 -3.83 2.26
CA ASP A 189 -18.93 -5.25 2.08
C ASP A 189 -17.53 -5.68 2.57
N ARG A 190 -17.25 -5.55 3.86
CA ARG A 190 -15.93 -5.79 4.40
C ARG A 190 -15.86 -7.09 5.21
N ILE A 191 -15.23 -8.11 4.67
CA ILE A 191 -14.80 -9.30 5.42
C ILE A 191 -13.34 -9.19 5.85
N GLY A 192 -12.63 -8.27 5.28
CA GLY A 192 -11.20 -8.01 5.41
C GLY A 192 -10.69 -7.44 4.11
N LEU A 193 -9.55 -6.79 4.16
CA LEU A 193 -8.94 -6.15 3.00
C LEU A 193 -7.58 -6.76 2.73
N ILE A 194 -7.26 -6.89 1.45
CA ILE A 194 -5.91 -7.13 0.95
C ILE A 194 -5.49 -5.86 0.24
N ILE A 195 -4.37 -5.30 0.65
CA ILE A 195 -3.87 -4.01 0.18
C ILE A 195 -2.50 -4.20 -0.44
N ALA A 196 -2.29 -3.61 -1.60
CA ALA A 196 -1.01 -3.47 -2.25
C ALA A 196 -0.88 -2.06 -2.84
N VAL A 197 0.35 -1.61 -3.06
CA VAL A 197 0.65 -0.32 -3.70
C VAL A 197 1.39 -0.59 -5.00
N SER A 198 0.98 0.07 -6.06
CA SER A 198 1.67 0.06 -7.34
C SER A 198 2.23 1.44 -7.65
N VAL A 199 3.50 1.51 -8.08
CA VAL A 199 4.18 2.74 -8.47
C VAL A 199 4.86 2.50 -9.80
N ASN A 200 4.38 3.16 -10.85
CA ASN A 200 4.91 3.02 -12.21
C ASN A 200 5.16 1.55 -12.64
N GLY A 201 4.19 0.67 -12.34
CA GLY A 201 4.23 -0.76 -12.68
C GLY A 201 5.01 -1.65 -11.70
N GLN A 202 5.68 -1.09 -10.70
CA GLN A 202 6.30 -1.85 -9.61
C GLN A 202 5.30 -2.07 -8.48
N MET A 203 5.16 -3.32 -8.02
CA MET A 203 4.20 -3.69 -6.98
C MET A 203 4.89 -3.85 -5.62
N SER A 204 4.22 -3.42 -4.56
CA SER A 204 4.63 -3.70 -3.18
C SER A 204 4.33 -5.16 -2.78
N ASN A 205 4.78 -5.52 -1.58
CA ASN A 205 4.18 -6.62 -0.84
C ASN A 205 2.69 -6.36 -0.59
N SER A 206 1.91 -7.45 -0.46
CA SER A 206 0.50 -7.36 -0.09
C SER A 206 0.35 -7.51 1.42
N VAL A 207 -0.51 -6.70 2.02
CA VAL A 207 -0.85 -6.76 3.45
C VAL A 207 -2.34 -7.06 3.59
N SER A 208 -2.68 -8.02 4.47
CA SER A 208 -4.06 -8.34 4.80
C SER A 208 -4.45 -7.72 6.13
N ILE A 209 -5.60 -7.03 6.15
CA ILE A 209 -6.17 -6.44 7.36
C ILE A 209 -7.51 -7.14 7.64
N PRO A 210 -7.67 -7.79 8.81
CA PRO A 210 -8.94 -8.37 9.22
C PRO A 210 -9.92 -7.28 9.64
N ILE A 211 -11.21 -7.58 9.57
CA ILE A 211 -12.25 -6.83 10.29
C ILE A 211 -12.37 -7.39 11.70
N ALA A 212 -12.55 -6.51 12.67
CA ALA A 212 -12.84 -6.91 14.04
C ALA A 212 -14.17 -7.68 14.10
N SER A 213 -14.15 -8.82 14.78
CA SER A 213 -15.36 -9.60 14.96
C SER A 213 -16.38 -8.85 15.81
N PRO A 214 -17.67 -8.95 15.50
CA PRO A 214 -18.71 -8.36 16.31
C PRO A 214 -18.77 -9.04 17.68
N ARG A 215 -19.07 -8.27 18.73
CA ARG A 215 -19.13 -8.77 20.11
C ARG A 215 -20.24 -8.06 20.88
N ILE A 216 -21.01 -8.83 21.64
CA ILE A 216 -21.96 -8.29 22.63
C ILE A 216 -21.26 -8.28 23.99
N ASP A 217 -21.26 -7.11 24.63
CA ASP A 217 -20.68 -6.88 25.96
C ASP A 217 -21.75 -6.95 27.05
N THR A 218 -22.88 -6.30 26.78
CA THR A 218 -24.00 -6.25 27.77
C THR A 218 -25.35 -6.45 27.09
N ILE A 219 -26.29 -6.95 27.89
CA ILE A 219 -27.69 -7.11 27.52
C ILE A 219 -28.57 -6.47 28.59
N SER A 220 -29.59 -5.77 28.18
CA SER A 220 -30.68 -5.31 29.08
C SER A 220 -32.02 -5.50 28.41
N VAL A 221 -33.05 -5.70 29.22
CA VAL A 221 -34.43 -5.92 28.75
C VAL A 221 -35.32 -4.86 29.37
N SER A 222 -36.24 -4.33 28.58
CA SER A 222 -37.24 -3.36 29.04
C SER A 222 -38.62 -3.69 28.47
N ASP A 223 -39.65 -3.20 29.14
CA ASP A 223 -41.02 -3.20 28.61
C ASP A 223 -41.16 -2.16 27.46
N ILE A 224 -42.34 -2.08 26.89
CA ILE A 224 -42.63 -1.16 25.79
C ILE A 224 -42.56 0.33 26.22
N ASN A 225 -42.70 0.58 27.54
CA ASN A 225 -42.62 1.92 28.13
C ASN A 225 -41.18 2.32 28.55
N GLY A 226 -40.22 1.40 28.42
CA GLY A 226 -38.83 1.60 28.77
C GLY A 226 -38.46 1.27 30.23
N SER A 227 -39.35 0.63 31.00
CA SER A 227 -39.02 0.16 32.35
C SER A 227 -38.14 -1.09 32.26
N ILE A 228 -37.00 -1.10 32.95
CA ILE A 228 -36.08 -2.24 32.98
C ILE A 228 -36.74 -3.43 33.68
N LEU A 229 -36.55 -4.58 33.06
CA LEU A 229 -37.05 -5.86 33.52
C LEU A 229 -35.90 -6.79 33.94
N ASP A 230 -36.08 -7.53 35.06
CA ASP A 230 -35.12 -8.54 35.52
C ASP A 230 -35.21 -9.86 34.75
N GLY A 231 -36.14 -9.98 33.80
CA GLY A 231 -36.34 -11.14 32.94
C GLY A 231 -37.23 -10.82 31.75
N ILE A 232 -37.26 -11.73 30.78
CA ILE A 232 -38.06 -11.61 29.56
C ILE A 232 -39.48 -12.10 29.86
N PRO A 233 -40.54 -11.33 29.53
CA PRO A 233 -41.91 -11.84 29.58
C PRO A 233 -42.11 -13.01 28.61
N THR A 234 -42.74 -14.09 29.06
CA THR A 234 -42.98 -15.26 28.20
C THR A 234 -43.90 -14.97 27.01
N GLY A 235 -44.77 -13.96 27.12
CA GLY A 235 -45.63 -13.50 26.05
C GLY A 235 -44.92 -12.67 24.96
N GLY A 236 -43.59 -12.42 25.10
CA GLY A 236 -42.84 -11.58 24.17
C GLY A 236 -43.08 -10.10 24.37
N GLU A 237 -42.92 -9.31 23.28
CA GLU A 237 -43.13 -7.86 23.19
C GLU A 237 -42.18 -7.00 24.04
N ALA A 238 -41.20 -7.60 24.73
CA ALA A 238 -40.15 -6.83 25.41
C ALA A 238 -39.08 -6.34 24.43
N ARG A 239 -38.46 -5.24 24.77
CA ARG A 239 -37.31 -4.69 24.04
C ARG A 239 -36.03 -5.20 24.65
N VAL A 240 -35.22 -5.87 23.86
CA VAL A 240 -33.85 -6.30 24.21
C VAL A 240 -32.88 -5.33 23.60
N HIS A 241 -32.07 -4.72 24.45
CA HIS A 241 -30.97 -3.85 24.05
C HIS A 241 -29.66 -4.63 24.24
N LEU A 242 -28.99 -4.91 23.12
CA LEU A 242 -27.69 -5.55 23.04
C LEU A 242 -26.67 -4.45 22.76
N HIS A 243 -25.72 -4.27 23.66
CA HIS A 243 -24.63 -3.28 23.52
C HIS A 243 -23.31 -4.01 23.36
N GLY A 244 -22.44 -3.51 22.45
CA GLY A 244 -21.17 -4.14 22.15
C GLY A 244 -20.38 -3.41 21.08
N GLU A 245 -19.64 -4.14 20.27
CA GLU A 245 -18.77 -3.59 19.23
C GLU A 245 -19.03 -4.27 17.88
N ASN A 246 -18.91 -3.50 16.80
CA ASN A 246 -19.04 -3.96 15.40
C ASN A 246 -20.39 -4.65 15.09
N LEU A 247 -21.46 -4.21 15.71
CA LEU A 247 -22.80 -4.81 15.59
C LEU A 247 -23.55 -4.40 14.32
N ASP A 248 -23.06 -3.39 13.58
CA ASP A 248 -23.74 -2.83 12.42
C ASP A 248 -23.24 -3.42 11.10
N SER A 249 -24.17 -3.80 10.22
CA SER A 249 -23.95 -4.12 8.81
C SER A 249 -25.27 -3.97 8.05
N GLU A 250 -25.22 -3.96 6.72
CA GLU A 250 -26.43 -3.95 5.88
C GLU A 250 -27.30 -5.21 6.06
N SER A 251 -26.73 -6.29 6.61
CA SER A 251 -27.38 -7.57 6.81
C SER A 251 -27.48 -7.96 8.30
N THR A 252 -27.45 -6.97 9.21
CA THR A 252 -27.55 -7.23 10.65
C THR A 252 -28.87 -7.93 10.99
N GLN A 253 -28.76 -9.04 11.69
CA GLN A 253 -29.87 -9.85 12.19
C GLN A 253 -29.74 -10.07 13.71
N CYS A 254 -30.80 -9.83 14.43
CA CYS A 254 -30.90 -10.16 15.86
C CYS A 254 -31.56 -11.52 16.00
N LEU A 255 -30.92 -12.44 16.67
CA LEU A 255 -31.37 -13.82 16.84
C LEU A 255 -31.64 -14.10 18.32
N MET A 256 -32.82 -14.65 18.64
CA MET A 256 -33.17 -15.20 19.95
C MET A 256 -33.42 -16.69 19.78
N ASN A 257 -32.66 -17.53 20.46
CA ASN A 257 -32.74 -19.00 20.35
C ASN A 257 -32.65 -19.49 18.88
N GLY A 258 -31.90 -18.77 18.02
CA GLY A 258 -31.77 -19.06 16.61
C GLY A 258 -32.92 -18.52 15.73
N ILE A 259 -33.93 -17.89 16.30
CA ILE A 259 -35.06 -17.26 15.58
C ILE A 259 -34.74 -15.78 15.37
N GLN A 260 -34.95 -15.28 14.14
CA GLN A 260 -34.72 -13.88 13.81
C GLN A 260 -35.81 -13.00 14.41
N LEU A 261 -35.39 -11.99 15.17
CA LEU A 261 -36.26 -10.97 15.77
C LEU A 261 -36.38 -9.74 14.87
N VAL A 262 -37.43 -8.96 15.14
CA VAL A 262 -37.61 -7.63 14.56
C VAL A 262 -36.64 -6.66 15.23
N ILE A 263 -35.78 -6.01 14.41
CA ILE A 263 -34.88 -4.97 14.87
C ILE A 263 -35.62 -3.63 14.81
N LEU A 264 -35.60 -2.88 15.91
CA LEU A 264 -36.13 -1.52 16.00
C LEU A 264 -35.09 -0.47 15.70
N PHE A 265 -33.83 -0.77 16.10
CA PHE A 265 -32.70 0.13 15.94
C PHE A 265 -31.39 -0.67 15.89
N HIS A 266 -30.43 -0.24 15.09
CA HIS A 266 -29.06 -0.73 15.15
C HIS A 266 -28.07 0.32 14.72
N ASN A 267 -26.86 0.26 15.29
CA ASN A 267 -25.66 0.98 14.91
C ASN A 267 -24.43 0.11 15.27
N SER A 268 -23.23 0.66 15.18
CA SER A 268 -21.98 -0.09 15.45
C SER A 268 -21.85 -0.61 16.89
N THR A 269 -22.58 -0.04 17.85
CA THR A 269 -22.50 -0.39 19.27
C THR A 269 -23.78 -0.93 19.86
N ASP A 270 -24.93 -0.69 19.25
CA ASP A 270 -26.21 -0.97 19.85
C ASP A 270 -27.17 -1.62 18.87
N VAL A 271 -27.84 -2.69 19.31
CA VAL A 271 -28.95 -3.31 18.59
C VAL A 271 -30.12 -3.46 19.53
N ILE A 272 -31.30 -2.96 19.13
CA ILE A 272 -32.53 -3.08 19.88
C ILE A 272 -33.51 -3.97 19.11
N CYS A 273 -33.91 -5.07 19.69
CA CYS A 273 -34.84 -6.04 19.12
C CYS A 273 -36.09 -6.21 19.96
N VAL A 274 -37.16 -6.73 19.37
CA VAL A 274 -38.38 -7.10 20.07
C VAL A 274 -38.43 -8.61 20.24
N THR A 275 -38.65 -9.09 21.49
CA THR A 275 -38.74 -10.52 21.80
C THR A 275 -40.02 -11.13 21.25
N GLU A 276 -39.96 -12.40 20.88
CA GLU A 276 -41.13 -13.22 20.56
C GLU A 276 -41.55 -14.05 21.76
N GLU A 277 -42.75 -14.62 21.70
CA GLU A 277 -43.28 -15.54 22.68
C GLU A 277 -42.41 -16.81 22.80
N SER A 278 -42.05 -17.19 24.02
CA SER A 278 -41.26 -18.39 24.28
C SER A 278 -41.45 -18.90 25.72
N PHE A 279 -41.20 -20.19 25.93
CA PHE A 279 -41.44 -20.89 27.17
C PHE A 279 -40.22 -21.59 27.78
N ASN A 280 -39.02 -21.09 27.50
CA ASN A 280 -37.76 -21.61 28.03
C ASN A 280 -37.41 -20.96 29.38
N ASP A 281 -36.44 -21.53 30.08
CA ASP A 281 -35.90 -20.94 31.32
C ASP A 281 -35.03 -19.69 31.02
N GLU A 282 -34.27 -19.76 29.93
CA GLU A 282 -33.38 -18.70 29.48
C GLU A 282 -33.50 -18.52 27.96
N ALA A 283 -33.29 -17.29 27.49
CA ALA A 283 -33.12 -16.96 26.08
C ALA A 283 -31.67 -16.71 25.76
N SER A 284 -31.20 -17.24 24.65
CA SER A 284 -29.90 -16.96 24.08
C SER A 284 -30.02 -15.93 22.97
N PHE A 285 -29.17 -14.90 23.02
CA PHE A 285 -29.11 -13.82 22.00
C PHE A 285 -27.78 -13.80 21.28
N MET A 286 -27.86 -13.53 19.99
CA MET A 286 -26.73 -13.43 19.10
C MET A 286 -27.05 -12.44 17.98
N ILE A 287 -26.06 -11.68 17.53
CA ILE A 287 -26.16 -10.86 16.33
C ILE A 287 -25.40 -11.55 15.19
N ASN A 288 -26.05 -11.65 14.05
CA ASN A 288 -25.43 -12.09 12.81
C ASN A 288 -25.28 -10.86 11.89
N THR A 289 -24.05 -10.52 11.51
CA THR A 289 -23.74 -9.41 10.60
C THR A 289 -23.59 -9.86 9.15
N GLY A 290 -24.05 -11.06 8.82
CA GLY A 290 -23.95 -11.65 7.49
C GLY A 290 -22.72 -12.53 7.30
N PHE A 291 -21.55 -12.09 7.74
CA PHE A 291 -20.29 -12.85 7.65
C PHE A 291 -19.77 -13.33 8.99
N TYR A 292 -20.13 -12.64 10.05
CA TYR A 292 -19.69 -12.92 11.41
C TYR A 292 -20.89 -12.98 12.34
N THR A 293 -20.76 -13.80 13.37
CA THR A 293 -21.69 -13.85 14.48
C THR A 293 -20.99 -13.41 15.76
N THR A 294 -21.73 -12.74 16.64
CA THR A 294 -21.22 -12.39 17.97
C THR A 294 -21.06 -13.62 18.84
N ASN A 295 -20.47 -13.44 20.03
CA ASN A 295 -20.66 -14.33 21.16
C ASN A 295 -22.15 -14.40 21.49
N THR A 296 -22.56 -15.51 22.12
CA THR A 296 -23.89 -15.69 22.64
C THR A 296 -23.96 -15.11 24.04
N VAL A 297 -25.00 -14.30 24.31
CA VAL A 297 -25.38 -13.87 25.67
C VAL A 297 -26.72 -14.44 26.04
N VAL A 298 -26.92 -14.73 27.32
CA VAL A 298 -28.14 -15.32 27.83
C VAL A 298 -28.86 -14.40 28.80
N TYR A 299 -30.18 -14.44 28.81
CA TYR A 299 -31.00 -13.67 29.73
C TYR A 299 -32.19 -14.51 30.21
N PRO A 300 -32.54 -14.47 31.52
CA PRO A 300 -33.61 -15.31 32.08
C PRO A 300 -34.99 -14.84 31.63
N TYR A 301 -35.96 -15.75 31.64
CA TYR A 301 -37.36 -15.39 31.57
C TYR A 301 -37.88 -15.03 32.97
N LEU A 302 -38.94 -14.20 33.01
CA LEU A 302 -39.64 -13.90 34.27
C LEU A 302 -40.29 -15.15 34.83
N SER A 303 -40.11 -15.37 36.12
CA SER A 303 -40.75 -16.47 36.80
C SER A 303 -42.29 -16.31 36.80
N PRO A 304 -43.06 -17.38 36.58
CA PRO A 304 -44.50 -17.31 36.61
C PRO A 304 -45.02 -16.95 38.02
N VAL A 305 -45.97 -16.03 38.11
CA VAL A 305 -46.61 -15.62 39.36
C VAL A 305 -48.08 -15.97 39.30
N ILE A 306 -48.52 -16.83 40.23
CA ILE A 306 -49.91 -17.15 40.37
C ILE A 306 -50.57 -16.14 41.33
N LEU A 307 -51.44 -15.28 40.78
CA LEU A 307 -52.06 -14.17 41.54
C LEU A 307 -53.31 -14.63 42.34
N THR A 308 -54.12 -15.59 41.86
CA THR A 308 -55.31 -16.14 42.55
C THR A 308 -55.57 -17.55 42.07
N MET A 309 -56.08 -18.41 43.02
CA MET A 309 -56.74 -19.65 42.68
C MET A 309 -58.20 -19.49 43.15
N THR A 310 -59.18 -19.60 42.25
CA THR A 310 -60.62 -19.63 42.56
C THR A 310 -61.16 -21.04 42.42
#